data_ded6ca104c9acb7a8d887b7e1db5193b
#
_entry.id   ded6ca104c9acb7a8d887b7e1db5193b
#
_cell.length_a   1.000
_cell.length_b   1.000
_cell.length_c   1.000
_cell.angle_alpha   90.00
_cell.angle_beta   90.00
_cell.angle_gamma   90.00
#
_symmetry.space_group_name_H-M   'P 1'
#
loop_
_entity.id
_entity.type
_entity.pdbx_description
1 polymer ?
#
loop_
_entity_poly.entity_id
_entity_poly.type
_entity_poly.pdbx_seq_one_letter_code
_entity_poly.pdbx_strand_id
1 'polypeptide(L)'
;IFVGRDGSDNDRTTFEFAKPFELWFHTQQCPGSHVVMKFPNKQFQPSRREIEETAAVAAWFSKARNDTLVPVCYAERRHIRKPRKAKPGLVSVEKEKSVMVVPRKPTE
;
A
#
# COMPACT_ATOMS: atom_id res chain seq x y z
N ILE A 1 -3.32 -9.67 3.41
CA ILE A 1 -3.32 -8.40 2.66
C ILE A 1 -4.72 -7.81 2.68
N PHE A 2 -4.82 -6.55 3.07
CA PHE A 2 -6.07 -5.78 2.97
C PHE A 2 -5.94 -4.76 1.86
N VAL A 3 -7.02 -4.61 1.08
CA VAL A 3 -7.07 -3.68 -0.05
C VAL A 3 -8.27 -2.76 0.13
N GLY A 4 -8.05 -1.45 0.15
CA GLY A 4 -9.12 -0.47 0.20
C GLY A 4 -9.80 -0.33 -1.15
N ARG A 5 -11.12 -0.12 -1.16
CA ARG A 5 -11.92 -0.06 -2.40
C ARG A 5 -12.19 1.36 -2.90
N ASP A 6 -12.22 2.33 -2.00
CA ASP A 6 -12.45 3.75 -2.31
C ASP A 6 -11.74 4.61 -1.27
N GLY A 7 -11.88 5.93 -1.37
CA GLY A 7 -11.18 6.84 -0.46
C GLY A 7 -11.45 6.58 1.01
N SER A 8 -12.72 6.40 1.40
CA SER A 8 -13.08 6.12 2.81
C SER A 8 -12.56 4.77 3.25
N ASP A 9 -12.67 3.75 2.40
CA ASP A 9 -12.21 2.41 2.68
C ASP A 9 -10.67 2.37 2.75
N ASN A 10 -9.99 3.17 1.93
CA ASN A 10 -8.55 3.33 1.99
C ASN A 10 -8.11 3.89 3.35
N ASP A 11 -8.81 4.89 3.85
CA ASP A 11 -8.52 5.45 5.17
C ASP A 11 -8.72 4.40 6.27
N ARG A 12 -9.81 3.63 6.21
CA ARG A 12 -10.05 2.55 7.17
C ARG A 12 -8.98 1.48 7.10
N THR A 13 -8.62 1.05 5.90
CA THR A 13 -7.58 0.06 5.69
C THR A 13 -6.27 0.49 6.34
N THR A 14 -5.90 1.76 6.14
CA THR A 14 -4.66 2.31 6.65
C THR A 14 -4.71 2.59 8.15
N PHE A 15 -5.78 3.26 8.63
CA PHE A 15 -5.77 3.81 9.98
C PHE A 15 -6.50 2.96 11.02
N GLU A 16 -7.37 2.04 10.59
CA GLU A 16 -8.09 1.18 11.53
C GLU A 16 -7.59 -0.26 11.52
N PHE A 17 -7.21 -0.80 10.36
CA PHE A 17 -6.83 -2.21 10.26
C PHE A 17 -5.33 -2.46 10.28
N ALA A 18 -4.50 -1.48 9.95
CA ALA A 18 -3.05 -1.67 9.95
C ALA A 18 -2.46 -1.32 11.30
N LYS A 19 -1.56 -2.17 11.79
CA LYS A 19 -0.77 -1.89 13.00
C LYS A 19 0.43 -1.03 12.64
N PRO A 20 0.97 -0.24 13.58
CA PRO A 20 2.07 0.71 13.28
C PRO A 20 3.29 0.09 12.61
N PHE A 21 3.59 -1.17 12.88
CA PHE A 21 4.77 -1.85 12.33
C PHE A 21 4.49 -2.57 11.01
N GLU A 22 3.23 -2.59 10.55
CA GLU A 22 2.88 -3.25 9.29
C GLU A 22 3.20 -2.34 8.10
N LEU A 23 3.30 -2.91 6.91
CA LEU A 23 3.64 -2.15 5.71
C LEU A 23 2.41 -1.72 4.93
N TRP A 24 2.45 -0.47 4.50
CA TRP A 24 1.45 0.17 3.66
C TRP A 24 2.04 0.38 2.26
N PHE A 25 1.24 0.13 1.24
CA PHE A 25 1.64 0.23 -0.17
C PHE A 25 0.66 1.08 -0.96
N HIS A 26 1.18 1.83 -1.91
CA HIS A 26 0.36 2.61 -2.84
C HIS A 26 1.17 2.90 -4.11
N THR A 27 0.49 2.89 -5.27
CA THR A 27 1.15 3.28 -6.52
C THR A 27 1.55 4.75 -6.46
N GLN A 28 2.73 5.05 -7.03
CA GLN A 28 3.18 6.42 -7.17
C GLN A 28 2.54 7.04 -8.41
N GLN A 29 2.24 8.33 -8.34
CA GLN A 29 1.83 9.14 -9.49
C GLN A 29 0.51 8.74 -10.15
N CYS A 30 -0.26 7.84 -9.58
CA CYS A 30 -1.59 7.51 -10.11
C CYS A 30 -2.53 7.07 -8.99
N PRO A 31 -3.85 7.26 -9.18
CA PRO A 31 -4.82 6.80 -8.21
C PRO A 31 -4.81 5.28 -8.07
N GLY A 32 -4.99 4.80 -6.86
CA GLY A 32 -5.04 3.38 -6.58
C GLY A 32 -5.51 3.10 -5.16
N SER A 33 -5.66 1.83 -4.83
CA SER A 33 -6.03 1.38 -3.50
C SER A 33 -4.86 1.47 -2.54
N HIS A 34 -5.15 1.76 -1.27
CA HIS A 34 -4.20 1.52 -0.19
C HIS A 34 -4.18 0.02 0.07
N VAL A 35 -2.99 -0.56 0.15
CA VAL A 35 -2.81 -1.98 0.41
C VAL A 35 -1.95 -2.14 1.64
N VAL A 36 -2.36 -3.02 2.54
CA VAL A 36 -1.65 -3.25 3.80
C VAL A 36 -1.24 -4.72 3.89
N MET A 37 0.04 -4.94 4.14
CA MET A 37 0.56 -6.26 4.43
C MET A 37 0.46 -6.51 5.93
N LYS A 38 -0.32 -7.50 6.34
CA LYS A 38 -0.46 -7.87 7.74
C LYS A 38 0.70 -8.75 8.17
N PHE A 39 1.22 -8.48 9.37
CA PHE A 39 2.33 -9.24 9.95
C PHE A 39 1.80 -10.16 11.05
N PRO A 40 2.35 -11.36 11.21
CA PRO A 40 1.96 -12.24 12.32
C PRO A 40 2.37 -11.68 13.68
N ASN A 41 3.46 -10.90 13.73
CA ASN A 41 3.95 -10.28 14.97
C ASN A 41 4.90 -9.13 14.62
N LYS A 42 5.34 -8.38 15.65
CA LYS A 42 6.21 -7.22 15.48
C LYS A 42 7.60 -7.58 14.95
N GLN A 43 8.06 -8.78 15.20
CA GLN A 43 9.40 -9.23 14.84
C GLN A 43 9.48 -9.73 13.40
N PHE A 44 8.34 -9.92 12.76
CA PHE A 44 8.29 -10.39 11.39
C PHE A 44 9.01 -9.43 10.44
N GLN A 45 9.86 -9.97 9.59
CA GLN A 45 10.55 -9.18 8.56
C GLN A 45 10.21 -9.80 7.21
N PRO A 46 9.40 -9.12 6.40
CA PRO A 46 9.05 -9.64 5.09
C PRO A 46 10.28 -9.70 4.20
N SER A 47 10.36 -10.72 3.36
CA SER A 47 11.41 -10.84 2.36
C SER A 47 11.18 -9.80 1.26
N ARG A 48 12.23 -9.54 0.50
CA ARG A 48 12.11 -8.67 -0.68
C ARG A 48 11.04 -9.19 -1.64
N ARG A 49 10.98 -10.51 -1.82
CA ARG A 49 9.99 -11.14 -2.68
C ARG A 49 8.56 -10.87 -2.19
N GLU A 50 8.33 -10.99 -0.88
CA GLU A 50 7.01 -10.70 -0.31
C GLU A 50 6.62 -9.25 -0.50
N ILE A 51 7.57 -8.33 -0.34
CA ILE A 51 7.34 -6.89 -0.58
C ILE A 51 6.99 -6.67 -2.05
N GLU A 52 7.74 -7.26 -2.97
CA GLU A 52 7.47 -7.10 -4.41
C GLU A 52 6.13 -7.70 -4.81
N GLU A 53 5.77 -8.86 -4.27
CA GLU A 53 4.47 -9.48 -4.54
C GLU A 53 3.31 -8.60 -4.05
N THR A 54 3.43 -8.01 -2.86
CA THR A 54 2.40 -7.12 -2.32
C THR A 54 2.32 -5.83 -3.13
N ALA A 55 3.47 -5.28 -3.53
CA ALA A 55 3.50 -4.10 -4.39
C ALA A 55 2.84 -4.37 -5.74
N ALA A 56 3.03 -5.57 -6.31
CA ALA A 56 2.39 -5.96 -7.57
C ALA A 56 0.87 -5.99 -7.44
N VAL A 57 0.36 -6.39 -6.26
CA VAL A 57 -1.08 -6.34 -5.97
C VAL A 57 -1.56 -4.89 -5.91
N ALA A 58 -0.80 -4.00 -5.27
CA ALA A 58 -1.16 -2.58 -5.22
C ALA A 58 -1.21 -1.98 -6.63
N ALA A 59 -0.27 -2.35 -7.49
CA ALA A 59 -0.27 -1.91 -8.89
C ALA A 59 -1.50 -2.44 -9.64
N TRP A 60 -1.93 -3.66 -9.36
CA TRP A 60 -3.13 -4.23 -9.97
C TRP A 60 -4.40 -3.45 -9.61
N PHE A 61 -4.51 -3.00 -8.35
CA PHE A 61 -5.65 -2.22 -7.89
C PHE A 61 -5.43 -0.72 -8.08
N SER A 62 -4.87 -0.33 -9.21
CA SER A 62 -4.59 1.07 -9.54
C SER A 62 -4.97 1.38 -10.98
N LYS A 63 -4.91 2.65 -11.35
CA LYS A 63 -5.09 3.08 -12.74
C LYS A 63 -3.98 2.59 -13.65
N ALA A 64 -2.85 2.14 -13.12
CA ALA A 64 -1.71 1.63 -13.88
C ALA A 64 -1.74 0.11 -14.08
N ARG A 65 -2.86 -0.56 -13.83
CA ARG A 65 -2.94 -2.03 -13.86
C ARG A 65 -2.50 -2.65 -15.20
N ASN A 66 -2.64 -1.92 -16.29
CA ASN A 66 -2.29 -2.43 -17.62
C ASN A 66 -0.88 -2.02 -18.07
N ASP A 67 -0.15 -1.29 -17.24
CA ASP A 67 1.21 -0.88 -17.55
C ASP A 67 2.17 -2.05 -17.36
N THR A 68 3.28 -2.01 -18.11
CA THR A 68 4.30 -3.05 -18.04
C THR A 68 5.09 -3.01 -16.73
N LEU A 69 5.35 -1.81 -16.21
CA LEU A 69 6.16 -1.62 -15.03
C LEU A 69 5.64 -0.40 -14.27
N VAL A 70 5.38 -0.57 -12.99
CA VAL A 70 4.71 0.45 -12.16
C VAL A 70 5.52 0.73 -10.90
N PRO A 71 5.81 2.00 -10.61
CA PRO A 71 6.44 2.35 -9.33
C PRO A 71 5.41 2.31 -8.22
N VAL A 72 5.75 1.60 -7.14
CA VAL A 72 4.90 1.49 -5.95
C VAL A 72 5.72 1.96 -4.76
N CYS A 73 5.17 2.86 -3.97
CA CYS A 73 5.80 3.26 -2.72
C CYS A 73 5.27 2.41 -1.57
N TYR A 74 6.12 2.20 -0.58
CA TYR A 74 5.71 1.52 0.63
C TYR A 74 6.45 2.10 1.84
N ALA A 75 5.81 1.99 2.99
CA ALA A 75 6.37 2.49 4.23
C ALA A 75 5.70 1.78 5.39
N GLU A 76 6.33 1.84 6.57
CA GLU A 76 5.66 1.39 7.77
C GLU A 76 4.42 2.25 8.03
N ARG A 77 3.34 1.64 8.48
CA ARG A 77 2.09 2.35 8.77
C ARG A 77 2.31 3.54 9.71
N ARG A 78 3.22 3.44 10.68
CA ARG A 78 3.52 4.52 11.60
C ARG A 78 3.96 5.81 10.93
N HIS A 79 4.43 5.73 9.69
CA HIS A 79 4.90 6.89 8.91
C HIS A 79 3.84 7.45 7.97
N ILE A 80 2.62 6.94 8.02
CA ILE A 80 1.50 7.44 7.23
C ILE A 80 0.65 8.34 8.10
N ARG A 81 0.39 9.56 7.63
CA ARG A 81 -0.41 10.53 8.37
C ARG A 81 -1.58 11.01 7.54
N LYS A 82 -2.67 11.34 8.23
CA LYS A 82 -3.85 11.95 7.60
C LYS A 82 -3.75 13.46 7.81
N PRO A 83 -3.45 14.25 6.76
CA PRO A 83 -3.40 15.71 6.90
C PRO A 83 -4.76 16.24 7.34
N ARG A 84 -4.74 17.33 8.11
CA ARG A 84 -5.96 17.96 8.59
C ARG A 84 -6.82 18.38 7.40
N LYS A 85 -8.12 18.04 7.43
CA LYS A 85 -9.09 18.34 6.39
C LYS A 85 -8.77 17.72 5.03
N ALA A 86 -7.93 16.71 4.99
CA ALA A 86 -7.66 16.00 3.75
C ALA A 86 -8.86 15.16 3.34
N LYS A 87 -9.14 15.12 2.03
CA LYS A 87 -10.23 14.28 1.51
C LYS A 87 -9.95 12.80 1.75
N PRO A 88 -11.00 11.97 1.69
CA PRO A 88 -10.82 10.51 1.85
C PRO A 88 -9.77 9.96 0.91
N GLY A 89 -8.90 9.13 1.44
CA GLY A 89 -7.83 8.50 0.68
C GLY A 89 -6.55 9.29 0.54
N LEU A 90 -6.56 10.60 0.82
CA LEU A 90 -5.36 11.42 0.73
C LEU A 90 -4.57 11.33 2.03
N VAL A 91 -3.29 10.94 1.92
CA VAL A 91 -2.40 10.79 3.06
C VAL A 91 -1.03 11.40 2.74
N SER A 92 -0.26 11.69 3.77
CA SER A 92 1.15 12.03 3.63
C SER A 92 2.00 10.86 4.09
N VAL A 93 3.12 10.63 3.42
CA VAL A 93 3.99 9.49 3.69
C VAL A 93 5.40 9.99 3.99
N GLU A 94 5.96 9.50 5.09
CA GLU A 94 7.35 9.78 5.46
C GLU A 94 8.17 8.49 5.34
N LYS A 95 9.47 8.63 5.09
CA LYS A 95 10.41 7.50 5.04
C LYS A 95 9.97 6.42 4.08
N GLU A 96 9.37 6.82 2.96
CA GLU A 96 8.90 5.88 1.96
C GLU A 96 10.06 5.26 1.18
N LYS A 97 9.84 4.03 0.77
CA LYS A 97 10.70 3.33 -0.18
C LYS A 97 9.90 3.09 -1.44
N SER A 98 10.58 2.77 -2.52
CA SER A 98 9.94 2.56 -3.81
C SER A 98 10.44 1.28 -4.42
N VAL A 99 9.56 0.59 -5.15
CA VAL A 99 9.89 -0.61 -5.89
C VAL A 99 9.14 -0.60 -7.21
N MET A 100 9.81 -1.06 -8.28
CA MET A 100 9.19 -1.19 -9.60
C MET A 100 8.67 -2.60 -9.76
N VAL A 101 7.39 -2.73 -10.13
CA VAL A 101 6.76 -4.05 -10.23
C VAL A 101 5.89 -4.15 -11.48
N VAL A 102 5.66 -5.38 -11.92
CA VAL A 102 4.67 -5.68 -12.94
C VAL A 102 3.34 -5.94 -12.20
N PRO A 103 2.25 -5.23 -12.58
CA PRO A 103 0.95 -5.45 -11.92
C PRO A 103 0.54 -6.91 -11.99
N ARG A 104 0.08 -7.44 -10.88
CA ARG A 104 -0.28 -8.85 -10.79
C ARG A 104 -1.56 -9.04 -9.98
N LYS A 105 -2.55 -9.68 -10.59
CA LYS A 105 -3.79 -10.02 -9.91
C LYS A 105 -3.48 -10.98 -8.75
N PRO A 106 -4.03 -10.73 -7.55
CA PRO A 106 -3.80 -11.65 -6.44
C PRO A 106 -4.35 -13.04 -6.79
N THR A 107 -3.58 -14.04 -6.40
CA THR A 107 -4.01 -15.44 -6.52
C THR A 107 -4.92 -15.78 -5.34
N GLU A 108 -5.94 -16.56 -5.61
CA GLU A 108 -6.85 -17.04 -4.59
C GLU A 108 -6.29 -18.27 -3.87
#